data_e74488faca3bd716d16ee9fc95821f6d
#
_entry.id   e74488faca3bd716d16ee9fc95821f6d
#
_cell.length_a   1.000
_cell.length_b   1.000
_cell.length_c   1.000
_cell.angle_alpha   90.00
_cell.angle_beta   90.00
_cell.angle_gamma   90.00
#
_symmetry.space_group_name_H-M   'P 1'
#
loop_
_entity.id
_entity.type
_entity.pdbx_description
1 polymer ?
#
loop_
_entity_poly.entity_id
_entity_poly.type
_entity_poly.pdbx_seq_one_letter_code
_entity_poly.pdbx_strand_id
1 'polypeptide(L)' 'MAQLDAIDAAILKAVQQNGRISNAELAERVGLSPSACSRRLDILEKSGVIN' A
#
# COMPACT_ATOMS: atom_id res chain seq x y z
N MET A 1 10.89 -10.85 10.40
CA MET A 1 10.90 -9.40 10.54
C MET A 1 10.47 -8.75 9.23
N ALA A 2 9.43 -7.96 9.26
CA ALA A 2 8.93 -7.32 8.07
C ALA A 2 9.85 -6.17 7.66
N GLN A 3 10.38 -6.23 6.46
CA GLN A 3 11.15 -5.13 5.92
C GLN A 3 10.26 -4.36 4.96
N LEU A 4 10.10 -3.07 5.22
CA LEU A 4 9.35 -2.19 4.35
C LEU A 4 10.27 -1.71 3.24
N ASP A 5 9.95 -2.02 2.01
CA ASP A 5 10.71 -1.50 0.88
C ASP A 5 10.12 -0.14 0.45
N ALA A 6 10.69 0.44 -0.61
CA ALA A 6 10.27 1.74 -1.08
C ALA A 6 8.80 1.76 -1.50
N ILE A 7 8.32 0.66 -2.05
CA ILE A 7 6.93 0.56 -2.49
C ILE A 7 6.00 0.52 -1.29
N ASP A 8 6.34 -0.26 -0.27
CA ASP A 8 5.53 -0.34 0.95
C ASP A 8 5.47 1.02 1.63
N ALA A 9 6.59 1.72 1.70
CA ALA A 9 6.62 3.06 2.29
C ALA A 9 5.75 4.03 1.50
N ALA A 10 5.75 3.94 0.18
CA ALA A 10 4.91 4.78 -0.66
C ALA A 10 3.43 4.49 -0.43
N ILE A 11 3.07 3.21 -0.29
CA ILE A 11 1.69 2.82 -0.02
C ILE A 11 1.24 3.39 1.33
N LEU A 12 2.04 3.23 2.36
CA LEU A 12 1.70 3.74 3.69
C LEU A 12 1.53 5.25 3.68
N LYS A 13 2.42 5.95 3.01
CA LYS A 13 2.35 7.40 2.92
C LYS A 13 1.08 7.84 2.21
N ALA A 14 0.74 7.20 1.10
CA ALA A 14 -0.46 7.56 0.34
C ALA A 14 -1.73 7.32 1.16
N VAL A 15 -1.80 6.19 1.87
CA VAL A 15 -2.96 5.87 2.71
C VAL A 15 -3.07 6.86 3.87
N GLN A 16 -1.95 7.27 4.45
CA GLN A 16 -1.98 8.23 5.54
C GLN A 16 -2.44 9.61 5.07
N GLN A 17 -2.07 10.00 3.86
CA GLN A 17 -2.48 11.29 3.29
C GLN A 17 -3.93 11.28 2.87
N ASN A 18 -4.43 10.15 2.41
CA ASN A 18 -5.80 10.03 1.94
C ASN A 18 -6.34 8.65 2.28
N GLY A 19 -6.99 8.53 3.43
CA GLY A 19 -7.51 7.26 3.91
C GLY A 19 -8.61 6.66 3.05
N ARG A 20 -9.16 7.44 2.12
CA ARG A 20 -10.21 6.98 1.22
C ARG A 20 -9.72 6.73 -0.20
N ILE A 21 -8.41 6.72 -0.38
CA ILE A 21 -7.85 6.49 -1.72
C ILE A 21 -8.29 5.11 -2.23
N SER A 22 -8.70 5.06 -3.51
CA SER A 22 -9.10 3.80 -4.11
C SER A 22 -7.87 2.95 -4.41
N ASN A 23 -8.08 1.64 -4.52
CA ASN A 23 -6.98 0.73 -4.84
C ASN A 23 -6.35 1.07 -6.19
N ALA A 24 -7.18 1.42 -7.18
CA ALA A 24 -6.68 1.78 -8.51
C ALA A 24 -5.83 3.05 -8.45
N GLU A 25 -6.29 4.05 -7.70
CA GLU A 25 -5.55 5.30 -7.56
C GLU A 25 -4.24 5.08 -6.80
N LEU A 26 -4.30 4.27 -5.75
CA LEU A 26 -3.11 3.93 -4.97
C LEU A 26 -2.07 3.23 -5.83
N ALA A 27 -2.51 2.26 -6.62
CA ALA A 27 -1.62 1.52 -7.52
C ALA A 27 -0.92 2.46 -8.49
N GLU A 28 -1.67 3.41 -9.04
CA GLU A 28 -1.12 4.38 -9.96
C GLU A 28 -0.06 5.24 -9.30
N ARG A 29 -0.30 5.66 -8.07
CA ARG A 29 0.66 6.50 -7.34
C ARG A 29 1.96 5.78 -7.03
N VAL A 30 1.89 4.49 -6.75
CA VAL A 30 3.09 3.73 -6.38
C VAL A 30 3.70 2.98 -7.56
N GLY A 31 3.10 3.09 -8.75
CA GLY A 31 3.66 2.49 -9.96
C GLY A 31 3.44 0.98 -10.06
N LEU A 32 2.37 0.47 -9.47
CA LEU A 32 2.01 -0.95 -9.52
C LEU A 32 0.72 -1.15 -10.29
N SER A 33 0.50 -2.38 -10.75
CA SER A 33 -0.82 -2.75 -11.25
C SER A 33 -1.80 -2.84 -10.07
N PRO A 34 -3.12 -2.68 -10.30
CA PRO A 34 -4.09 -2.78 -9.21
C PRO A 34 -4.01 -4.10 -8.44
N SER A 35 -3.81 -5.21 -9.12
CA SER A 35 -3.73 -6.50 -8.44
C SER A 35 -2.46 -6.63 -7.59
N ALA A 36 -1.34 -6.10 -8.08
CA ALA A 36 -0.10 -6.12 -7.31
C ALA A 36 -0.21 -5.21 -6.08
N CYS A 37 -0.85 -4.05 -6.23
CA CYS A 37 -1.06 -3.13 -5.13
C CYS A 37 -1.98 -3.74 -4.07
N SER A 38 -3.05 -4.40 -4.51
CA SER A 38 -3.98 -5.07 -3.60
C SER A 38 -3.27 -6.15 -2.79
N ARG A 39 -2.40 -6.92 -3.44
CA ARG A 39 -1.63 -7.95 -2.76
C ARG A 39 -0.70 -7.34 -1.70
N ARG A 40 -0.05 -6.23 -2.03
CA ARG A 40 0.84 -5.57 -1.08
C ARG A 40 0.07 -5.03 0.11
N LEU A 41 -1.09 -4.42 -0.14
CA LEU A 41 -1.95 -3.94 0.94
C LEU A 41 -2.36 -5.06 1.87
N ASP A 42 -2.73 -6.21 1.32
CA ASP A 42 -3.15 -7.35 2.11
C ASP A 42 -2.02 -7.82 3.03
N ILE A 43 -0.80 -7.88 2.50
CA ILE A 43 0.36 -8.27 3.29
C ILE A 43 0.61 -7.27 4.42
N LEU A 44 0.52 -5.98 4.13
CA LEU A 44 0.73 -4.94 5.14
C LEU A 44 -0.33 -4.99 6.23
N GLU A 45 -1.58 -5.23 5.86
CA GLU A 45 -2.66 -5.33 6.84
C GLU A 45 -2.45 -6.54 7.75
N LYS A 46 -2.06 -7.67 7.19
CA LYS A 46 -1.83 -8.89 7.96
C LYS A 46 -0.62 -8.78 8.88
N SER A 47 0.34 -7.95 8.51
CA SER A 47 1.52 -7.74 9.35
C SER A 47 1.25 -6.78 10.50
N GLY A 48 0.09 -6.11 10.50
CA GLY A 48 -0.26 -5.16 11.55
C GLY A 48 0.31 -3.77 11.36
N VAL A 49 0.91 -3.49 10.21
CA VAL A 49 1.48 -2.18 9.91
C VAL A 49 0.37 -1.18 9.62
N ILE A 50 -0.71 -1.62 8.99
CA ILE A 50 -1.89 -0.81 8.70
C ILE A 50 -3.04 -1.29 9.57
N ASN A 51 -3.66 -0.36 10.26
CA ASN A 51 -4.85 -0.66 11.07
C ASN A 51 -6.11 -0.41 10.28
#